data_499c09d0330c767974de22ddd943e69e
#
_entry.id   499c09d0330c767974de22ddd943e69e
#
_cell.length_a   1.000
_cell.length_b   1.000
_cell.length_c   1.000
_cell.angle_alpha   90.00
_cell.angle_beta   90.00
_cell.angle_gamma   90.00
#
_symmetry.space_group_name_H-M   'P 1'
#
loop_
_entity.id
_entity.type
_entity.pdbx_description
1 polymer ?
#
loop_
_entity_poly.entity_id
_entity_poly.type
_entity_poly.pdbx_seq_one_letter_code
_entity_poly.pdbx_strand_id
1 'polypeptide(L)'
;MEKKKVICIGEALIDRIRNKSNQGFTDFLGGAPANVACALRKLKIDSIFIGSLGSDDYGKKFIKQFKELDVNLDFLQLDNDSSTRVVNVDRDQFGDRFFSGFEGGSNSCFADEVLNKKLIEKEILNLEKFFLETKYLVTGTILLSSPISAETIFFLLEQAKKFEVKIVIDLNWREVFWDHASFSSEISKAARVNLIKKFLNHSNVLKLAKEEATLFFEHENPSLISQQLFKQPDVIITDGKNPVSWYINGLQGITETPTSQKIVDTTGAGDAFLAGLISKLISSGYPSNKLEIEDCVKFAGVC
;
A
#
# COMPACT_ATOMS: atom_id res chain seq x y z
N MET A 1 19.38 -8.95 -17.44
CA MET A 1 19.56 -7.90 -16.41
C MET A 1 18.94 -8.37 -15.11
N GLU A 2 19.58 -8.13 -13.99
CA GLU A 2 19.03 -8.47 -12.68
C GLU A 2 17.90 -7.48 -12.32
N LYS A 3 16.69 -8.01 -12.08
CA LYS A 3 15.53 -7.20 -11.71
C LYS A 3 15.69 -6.69 -10.26
N LYS A 4 15.78 -5.38 -10.06
CA LYS A 4 15.98 -4.77 -8.73
C LYS A 4 15.00 -3.64 -8.40
N LYS A 5 14.24 -3.14 -9.38
CA LYS A 5 13.30 -2.05 -9.19
C LYS A 5 12.00 -2.52 -8.55
N VAL A 6 11.31 -1.58 -7.92
CA VAL A 6 9.98 -1.79 -7.33
C VAL A 6 9.01 -0.76 -7.91
N ILE A 7 7.88 -1.22 -8.39
CA ILE A 7 6.75 -0.37 -8.78
C ILE A 7 5.79 -0.29 -7.59
N CYS A 8 5.48 0.90 -7.13
CA CYS A 8 4.46 1.16 -6.11
C CYS A 8 3.25 1.82 -6.75
N ILE A 9 2.08 1.19 -6.65
CA ILE A 9 0.84 1.67 -7.29
C ILE A 9 -0.18 1.95 -6.21
N GLY A 10 -0.73 3.17 -6.20
CA GLY A 10 -1.79 3.48 -5.27
C GLY A 10 -1.97 4.96 -5.01
N GLU A 11 -2.58 5.24 -3.88
CA GLU A 11 -2.86 6.58 -3.42
C GLU A 11 -1.61 7.29 -2.87
N ALA A 12 -1.61 8.61 -3.06
CA ALA A 12 -0.83 9.58 -2.32
C ALA A 12 -1.81 10.64 -1.80
N LEU A 13 -1.90 10.79 -0.50
CA LEU A 13 -2.94 11.59 0.16
C LEU A 13 -2.39 12.34 1.37
N ILE A 14 -3.14 13.30 1.88
CA ILE A 14 -2.79 14.06 3.07
C ILE A 14 -3.50 13.47 4.27
N ASP A 15 -2.74 13.09 5.29
CA ASP A 15 -3.25 12.80 6.62
C ASP A 15 -3.32 14.10 7.42
N ARG A 16 -4.52 14.65 7.56
CA ARG A 16 -4.79 15.85 8.35
C ARG A 16 -5.12 15.48 9.77
N ILE A 17 -4.15 15.59 10.66
CA ILE A 17 -4.25 15.15 12.04
C ILE A 17 -4.66 16.32 12.94
N ARG A 18 -5.72 16.15 13.72
CA ARG A 18 -6.13 17.13 14.73
C ARG A 18 -5.08 17.23 15.84
N ASN A 19 -4.67 18.44 16.17
CA ASN A 19 -3.68 18.69 17.22
C ASN A 19 -4.24 18.33 18.62
N LYS A 20 -3.37 17.87 19.52
CA LYS A 20 -3.74 17.48 20.89
C LYS A 20 -4.43 18.61 21.68
N SER A 21 -4.11 19.86 21.37
CA SER A 21 -4.72 21.04 21.97
C SER A 21 -6.12 21.38 21.43
N ASN A 22 -6.66 20.59 20.50
CA ASN A 22 -7.88 20.90 19.71
C ASN A 22 -7.84 22.24 18.95
N GLN A 23 -6.70 22.87 18.85
CA GLN A 23 -6.48 24.13 18.12
C GLN A 23 -5.73 23.84 16.82
N GLY A 24 -6.49 23.62 15.72
CA GLY A 24 -5.95 23.42 14.39
C GLY A 24 -5.54 21.99 14.05
N PHE A 25 -4.92 21.85 12.88
CA PHE A 25 -4.53 20.59 12.27
C PHE A 25 -3.07 20.64 11.84
N THR A 26 -2.48 19.48 11.71
CA THR A 26 -1.17 19.31 11.05
C THR A 26 -1.33 18.33 9.89
N ASP A 27 -0.89 18.75 8.71
CA ASP A 27 -0.99 17.98 7.48
C ASP A 27 0.31 17.21 7.25
N PHE A 28 0.21 15.92 7.01
CA PHE A 28 1.32 15.03 6.68
C PHE A 28 1.10 14.42 5.30
N LEU A 29 2.16 14.25 4.53
CA LEU A 29 2.12 13.47 3.30
C LEU A 29 2.01 12.00 3.68
N GLY A 30 1.00 11.31 3.14
CA GLY A 30 0.62 9.94 3.46
C GLY A 30 0.24 9.15 2.20
N GLY A 31 -0.48 8.05 2.40
CA GLY A 31 -0.77 7.05 1.36
C GLY A 31 0.23 5.91 1.39
N ALA A 32 -0.26 4.69 1.64
CA ALA A 32 0.63 3.55 1.88
C ALA A 32 1.60 3.27 0.72
N PRO A 33 1.17 3.19 -0.56
CA PRO A 33 2.09 2.96 -1.66
C PRO A 33 3.08 4.11 -1.89
N ALA A 34 2.66 5.36 -1.64
CA ALA A 34 3.55 6.53 -1.71
C ALA A 34 4.63 6.48 -0.61
N ASN A 35 4.23 6.13 0.61
CA ASN A 35 5.15 5.95 1.74
C ASN A 35 6.16 4.83 1.46
N VAL A 36 5.70 3.68 0.94
CA VAL A 36 6.59 2.56 0.56
C VAL A 36 7.58 3.00 -0.52
N ALA A 37 7.14 3.73 -1.57
CA ALA A 37 8.04 4.22 -2.62
C ALA A 37 9.14 5.11 -2.05
N CYS A 38 8.78 6.05 -1.16
CA CYS A 38 9.74 6.94 -0.48
C CYS A 38 10.70 6.17 0.45
N ALA A 39 10.18 5.21 1.23
CA ALA A 39 10.98 4.41 2.15
C ALA A 39 11.99 3.52 1.40
N LEU A 40 11.59 2.92 0.27
CA LEU A 40 12.49 2.14 -0.60
C LEU A 40 13.67 2.99 -1.10
N ARG A 41 13.42 4.23 -1.52
CA ARG A 41 14.52 5.16 -1.92
C ARG A 41 15.48 5.45 -0.77
N LYS A 42 14.97 5.66 0.44
CA LYS A 42 15.82 5.80 1.64
C LYS A 42 16.66 4.56 1.91
N LEU A 43 16.14 3.37 1.58
CA LEU A 43 16.85 2.08 1.65
C LEU A 43 17.69 1.79 0.40
N LYS A 44 17.89 2.76 -0.50
CA LYS A 44 18.68 2.68 -1.74
C LYS A 44 18.15 1.65 -2.76
N ILE A 45 16.86 1.41 -2.74
CA ILE A 45 16.16 0.60 -3.75
C ILE A 45 15.45 1.54 -4.72
N ASP A 46 15.64 1.31 -6.01
CA ASP A 46 14.96 2.10 -7.05
C ASP A 46 13.46 1.84 -7.05
N SER A 47 12.68 2.89 -6.86
CA SER A 47 11.23 2.83 -6.84
C SER A 47 10.61 3.75 -7.90
N ILE A 48 9.47 3.30 -8.41
CA ILE A 48 8.61 4.02 -9.35
C ILE A 48 7.25 4.17 -8.67
N PHE A 49 6.71 5.37 -8.67
CA PHE A 49 5.35 5.59 -8.16
C PHE A 49 4.38 5.78 -9.32
N ILE A 50 3.31 4.98 -9.34
CA ILE A 50 2.17 5.07 -10.26
C ILE A 50 0.94 5.42 -9.45
N GLY A 51 0.40 6.59 -9.68
CA GLY A 51 -0.78 7.11 -8.98
C GLY A 51 -1.29 8.37 -9.67
N SER A 52 -2.30 9.00 -9.06
CA SER A 52 -2.84 10.27 -9.55
C SER A 52 -2.96 11.28 -8.41
N LEU A 53 -2.58 12.52 -8.67
CA LEU A 53 -2.62 13.66 -7.77
C LEU A 53 -3.37 14.82 -8.43
N GLY A 54 -3.98 15.66 -7.62
CA GLY A 54 -4.50 16.93 -8.10
C GLY A 54 -3.37 17.88 -8.53
N SER A 55 -3.67 18.78 -9.47
CA SER A 55 -2.76 19.86 -9.86
C SER A 55 -2.73 21.01 -8.83
N ASP A 56 -3.02 20.69 -7.57
CA ASP A 56 -3.12 21.59 -6.43
C ASP A 56 -1.79 21.70 -5.65
N ASP A 57 -1.82 22.44 -4.54
CA ASP A 57 -0.63 22.67 -3.74
C ASP A 57 -0.17 21.40 -2.98
N TYR A 58 -1.09 20.48 -2.66
CA TYR A 58 -0.72 19.20 -2.07
C TYR A 58 -0.06 18.27 -3.10
N GLY A 59 -0.58 18.22 -4.33
CA GLY A 59 0.07 17.50 -5.42
C GLY A 59 1.48 18.02 -5.70
N LYS A 60 1.69 19.35 -5.67
CA LYS A 60 3.03 19.95 -5.79
C LYS A 60 3.96 19.55 -4.64
N LYS A 61 3.45 19.47 -3.39
CA LYS A 61 4.25 18.99 -2.24
C LYS A 61 4.70 17.56 -2.42
N PHE A 62 3.81 16.66 -2.90
CA PHE A 62 4.18 15.28 -3.21
C PHE A 62 5.25 15.18 -4.29
N ILE A 63 5.07 15.90 -5.41
CA ILE A 63 6.06 15.92 -6.50
C ILE A 63 7.43 16.39 -6.01
N LYS A 64 7.45 17.42 -5.15
CA LYS A 64 8.69 17.91 -4.54
C LYS A 64 9.34 16.81 -3.69
N GLN A 65 8.62 16.17 -2.77
CA GLN A 65 9.14 15.10 -1.92
C GLN A 65 9.66 13.91 -2.75
N PHE A 66 8.90 13.46 -3.73
CA PHE A 66 9.29 12.37 -4.60
C PHE A 66 10.58 12.68 -5.36
N LYS A 67 10.72 13.90 -5.89
CA LYS A 67 11.95 14.36 -6.58
C LYS A 67 13.14 14.44 -5.63
N GLU A 68 12.96 14.94 -4.41
CA GLU A 68 14.01 15.01 -3.39
C GLU A 68 14.53 13.63 -2.98
N LEU A 69 13.66 12.60 -3.03
CA LEU A 69 14.01 11.21 -2.76
C LEU A 69 14.37 10.41 -4.02
N ASP A 70 14.35 11.04 -5.18
CA ASP A 70 14.65 10.40 -6.48
C ASP A 70 13.70 9.22 -6.81
N VAL A 71 12.42 9.32 -6.40
CA VAL A 71 11.36 8.41 -6.83
C VAL A 71 11.03 8.69 -8.29
N ASN A 72 11.02 7.68 -9.15
CA ASN A 72 10.64 7.86 -10.55
C ASN A 72 9.13 8.14 -10.67
N LEU A 73 8.76 9.15 -11.45
CA LEU A 73 7.39 9.66 -11.62
C LEU A 73 6.88 9.59 -13.05
N ASP A 74 7.51 8.82 -13.94
CA ASP A 74 7.16 8.79 -15.38
C ASP A 74 5.69 8.41 -15.62
N PHE A 75 5.04 7.74 -14.68
CA PHE A 75 3.64 7.33 -14.75
C PHE A 75 2.74 8.00 -13.70
N LEU A 76 3.24 9.07 -13.05
CA LEU A 76 2.39 9.89 -12.19
C LEU A 76 1.42 10.71 -13.06
N GLN A 77 0.13 10.63 -12.76
CA GLN A 77 -0.89 11.44 -13.42
C GLN A 77 -1.20 12.68 -12.59
N LEU A 78 -1.42 13.80 -13.27
CA LEU A 78 -1.91 15.04 -12.65
C LEU A 78 -3.27 15.36 -13.22
N ASP A 79 -4.26 15.45 -12.35
CA ASP A 79 -5.63 15.80 -12.71
C ASP A 79 -5.92 17.26 -12.34
N ASN A 80 -6.55 18.00 -13.28
CA ASN A 80 -6.88 19.41 -13.08
C ASN A 80 -8.27 19.61 -12.48
N ASP A 81 -9.11 18.60 -12.57
CA ASP A 81 -10.54 18.67 -12.20
C ASP A 81 -10.78 18.03 -10.83
N SER A 82 -9.82 17.23 -10.33
CA SER A 82 -9.89 16.54 -9.04
C SER A 82 -8.80 17.02 -8.10
N SER A 83 -9.08 17.04 -6.80
CA SER A 83 -8.12 17.45 -5.78
C SER A 83 -7.28 16.27 -5.26
N THR A 84 -6.08 16.57 -4.77
CA THR A 84 -5.33 15.62 -3.93
C THR A 84 -6.14 15.36 -2.65
N ARG A 85 -6.41 14.09 -2.35
CA ARG A 85 -7.24 13.70 -1.21
C ARG A 85 -6.63 14.16 0.11
N VAL A 86 -7.47 14.75 0.96
CA VAL A 86 -7.15 15.06 2.36
C VAL A 86 -8.06 14.25 3.25
N VAL A 87 -7.47 13.40 4.08
CA VAL A 87 -8.15 12.54 5.05
C VAL A 87 -8.07 13.18 6.42
N ASN A 88 -9.22 13.44 7.04
CA ASN A 88 -9.28 13.93 8.40
C ASN A 88 -9.06 12.77 9.39
N VAL A 89 -8.10 12.96 10.28
CA VAL A 89 -7.74 11.98 11.31
C VAL A 89 -7.97 12.61 12.68
N ASP A 90 -8.96 12.11 13.38
CA ASP A 90 -9.28 12.50 14.74
C ASP A 90 -8.73 11.48 15.75
N ARG A 91 -8.82 11.80 17.03
CA ARG A 91 -8.46 10.92 18.14
C ARG A 91 -9.68 10.65 18.99
N ASP A 92 -9.86 9.41 19.39
CA ASP A 92 -10.89 9.03 20.33
C ASP A 92 -10.52 9.42 21.78
N GLN A 93 -11.38 9.11 22.73
CA GLN A 93 -11.16 9.38 24.16
C GLN A 93 -9.96 8.66 24.77
N PHE A 94 -9.46 7.61 24.12
CA PHE A 94 -8.27 6.86 24.54
C PHE A 94 -6.99 7.37 23.85
N GLY A 95 -7.14 8.31 22.89
CA GLY A 95 -6.05 8.87 22.11
C GLY A 95 -5.72 8.10 20.84
N ASP A 96 -6.48 7.04 20.54
CA ASP A 96 -6.36 6.28 19.32
C ASP A 96 -6.88 7.07 18.13
N ARG A 97 -6.23 6.91 16.97
CA ARG A 97 -6.57 7.64 15.75
C ARG A 97 -7.64 6.90 14.97
N PHE A 98 -8.58 7.65 14.44
CA PHE A 98 -9.56 7.14 13.49
C PHE A 98 -9.81 8.13 12.36
N PHE A 99 -10.19 7.63 11.20
CA PHE A 99 -10.54 8.44 10.05
C PHE A 99 -11.96 9.01 10.25
N SER A 100 -12.08 10.34 10.24
CA SER A 100 -13.36 11.03 10.49
C SER A 100 -14.01 11.59 9.22
N GLY A 101 -13.38 11.38 8.03
CA GLY A 101 -13.90 11.81 6.74
C GLY A 101 -12.86 12.48 5.87
N PHE A 102 -13.32 13.21 4.86
CA PHE A 102 -12.49 13.87 3.86
C PHE A 102 -12.75 15.37 3.83
N GLU A 103 -11.75 16.16 3.45
CA GLU A 103 -11.94 17.57 3.14
C GLU A 103 -12.82 17.69 1.87
N GLY A 104 -13.76 18.66 1.87
CA GLY A 104 -14.71 18.85 0.78
C GLY A 104 -16.00 18.02 0.89
N GLY A 105 -16.08 17.07 1.81
CA GLY A 105 -17.28 16.27 2.09
C GLY A 105 -17.56 15.18 1.05
N SER A 106 -18.78 14.64 1.07
CA SER A 106 -19.19 13.46 0.30
C SER A 106 -19.27 13.64 -1.22
N ASN A 107 -19.22 14.87 -1.71
CA ASN A 107 -19.32 15.15 -3.16
C ASN A 107 -17.96 15.53 -3.79
N SER A 108 -16.87 15.42 -3.05
CA SER A 108 -15.55 15.74 -3.56
C SER A 108 -15.09 14.69 -4.56
N CYS A 109 -14.44 15.13 -5.65
CA CYS A 109 -13.77 14.27 -6.60
C CYS A 109 -12.28 14.26 -6.27
N PHE A 110 -11.72 13.08 -6.06
CA PHE A 110 -10.31 12.94 -5.69
C PHE A 110 -9.50 12.34 -6.83
N ALA A 111 -8.27 12.84 -7.01
CA ALA A 111 -7.41 12.45 -8.10
C ALA A 111 -7.03 10.97 -8.08
N ASP A 112 -6.91 10.35 -6.91
CA ASP A 112 -6.64 8.92 -6.79
C ASP A 112 -7.81 8.03 -7.26
N GLU A 113 -9.02 8.57 -7.38
CA GLU A 113 -10.20 7.87 -7.92
C GLU A 113 -10.24 7.86 -9.45
N VAL A 114 -9.44 8.69 -10.11
CA VAL A 114 -9.43 8.86 -11.57
C VAL A 114 -8.12 8.45 -12.23
N LEU A 115 -7.33 7.60 -11.57
CA LEU A 115 -6.13 7.01 -12.19
C LEU A 115 -6.51 6.28 -13.48
N ASN A 116 -6.08 6.81 -14.61
CA ASN A 116 -6.63 6.47 -15.92
C ASN A 116 -5.72 5.51 -16.69
N LYS A 117 -6.23 4.32 -16.97
CA LYS A 117 -5.57 3.28 -17.75
C LYS A 117 -5.13 3.77 -19.14
N LYS A 118 -5.99 4.54 -19.84
CA LYS A 118 -5.67 5.00 -21.20
C LYS A 118 -4.44 5.91 -21.27
N LEU A 119 -4.16 6.67 -20.18
CA LEU A 119 -2.95 7.47 -20.10
C LEU A 119 -1.70 6.58 -19.95
N ILE A 120 -1.81 5.50 -19.18
CA ILE A 120 -0.72 4.52 -19.03
C ILE A 120 -0.49 3.75 -20.33
N GLU A 121 -1.56 3.36 -21.04
CA GLU A 121 -1.48 2.65 -22.31
C GLU A 121 -0.80 3.47 -23.42
N LYS A 122 -0.89 4.80 -23.40
CA LYS A 122 -0.15 5.66 -24.34
C LYS A 122 1.37 5.51 -24.20
N GLU A 123 1.83 5.19 -23.01
CA GLU A 123 3.26 5.02 -22.67
C GLU A 123 3.64 3.54 -22.50
N ILE A 124 2.88 2.63 -23.11
CA ILE A 124 3.01 1.17 -22.88
C ILE A 124 4.44 0.65 -23.12
N LEU A 125 5.14 1.15 -24.15
CA LEU A 125 6.50 0.73 -24.44
C LEU A 125 7.49 1.15 -23.36
N ASN A 126 7.26 2.32 -22.74
CA ASN A 126 8.06 2.76 -21.60
C ASN A 126 7.73 1.92 -20.37
N LEU A 127 6.45 1.66 -20.12
CA LEU A 127 5.99 0.81 -19.03
C LEU A 127 6.60 -0.62 -19.13
N GLU A 128 6.61 -1.23 -20.31
CA GLU A 128 7.20 -2.55 -20.53
C GLU A 128 8.69 -2.57 -20.20
N LYS A 129 9.45 -1.53 -20.54
CA LYS A 129 10.87 -1.42 -20.15
C LYS A 129 11.03 -1.42 -18.63
N PHE A 130 10.17 -0.68 -17.89
CA PHE A 130 10.21 -0.69 -16.44
C PHE A 130 9.89 -2.06 -15.85
N PHE A 131 8.87 -2.76 -16.39
CA PHE A 131 8.53 -4.10 -15.93
C PHE A 131 9.67 -5.12 -16.14
N LEU A 132 10.46 -4.99 -17.21
CA LEU A 132 11.63 -5.84 -17.45
C LEU A 132 12.70 -5.73 -16.36
N GLU A 133 12.83 -4.58 -15.71
CA GLU A 133 13.79 -4.31 -14.64
C GLU A 133 13.17 -4.44 -13.22
N THR A 134 11.86 -4.62 -13.15
CA THR A 134 11.09 -4.66 -11.89
C THR A 134 11.05 -6.08 -11.32
N LYS A 135 11.34 -6.19 -10.02
CA LYS A 135 11.24 -7.45 -9.27
C LYS A 135 9.91 -7.56 -8.52
N TYR A 136 9.44 -6.45 -7.95
CA TYR A 136 8.21 -6.41 -7.17
C TYR A 136 7.30 -5.27 -7.61
N LEU A 137 5.99 -5.53 -7.60
CA LEU A 137 4.94 -4.54 -7.70
C LEU A 137 4.20 -4.52 -6.36
N VAL A 138 4.12 -3.35 -5.74
CA VAL A 138 3.45 -3.13 -4.45
C VAL A 138 2.18 -2.33 -4.65
N THR A 139 1.10 -2.75 -4.01
CA THR A 139 -0.18 -2.05 -4.08
C THR A 139 -1.05 -2.35 -2.86
N GLY A 140 -2.10 -1.55 -2.67
CA GLY A 140 -3.11 -1.71 -1.63
C GLY A 140 -4.52 -1.75 -2.20
N THR A 141 -5.54 -1.69 -1.34
CA THR A 141 -6.95 -1.86 -1.73
C THR A 141 -7.70 -0.56 -1.95
N ILE A 142 -7.13 0.60 -1.61
CA ILE A 142 -7.85 1.89 -1.64
C ILE A 142 -8.33 2.24 -3.05
N LEU A 143 -7.49 2.05 -4.08
CA LEU A 143 -7.87 2.34 -5.47
C LEU A 143 -9.01 1.47 -6.01
N LEU A 144 -9.33 0.36 -5.35
CA LEU A 144 -10.47 -0.47 -5.73
C LEU A 144 -11.82 0.17 -5.40
N SER A 145 -11.84 1.20 -4.56
CA SER A 145 -13.06 1.94 -4.22
C SER A 145 -13.61 2.76 -5.40
N SER A 146 -12.81 3.03 -6.42
CA SER A 146 -13.22 3.67 -7.68
C SER A 146 -13.10 2.71 -8.87
N PRO A 147 -14.12 2.64 -9.75
CA PRO A 147 -14.08 1.78 -10.95
C PRO A 147 -12.96 2.12 -11.89
N ILE A 148 -12.70 3.42 -12.10
CA ILE A 148 -11.69 3.92 -13.04
C ILE A 148 -10.31 3.46 -12.55
N SER A 149 -10.01 3.69 -11.28
CA SER A 149 -8.73 3.29 -10.70
C SER A 149 -8.63 1.78 -10.52
N ALA A 150 -9.77 1.09 -10.21
CA ALA A 150 -9.81 -0.38 -10.15
C ALA A 150 -9.51 -1.01 -11.52
N GLU A 151 -10.08 -0.50 -12.62
CA GLU A 151 -9.75 -0.97 -13.98
C GLU A 151 -8.24 -0.83 -14.25
N THR A 152 -7.68 0.30 -13.89
CA THR A 152 -6.26 0.60 -14.10
C THR A 152 -5.36 -0.33 -13.30
N ILE A 153 -5.68 -0.56 -12.02
CA ILE A 153 -4.87 -1.44 -11.18
C ILE A 153 -4.92 -2.89 -11.68
N PHE A 154 -6.09 -3.41 -12.07
CA PHE A 154 -6.19 -4.75 -12.64
C PHE A 154 -5.39 -4.88 -13.94
N PHE A 155 -5.42 -3.87 -14.81
CA PHE A 155 -4.58 -3.82 -16.01
C PHE A 155 -3.08 -3.94 -15.65
N LEU A 156 -2.61 -3.16 -14.67
CA LEU A 156 -1.21 -3.19 -14.24
C LEU A 156 -0.81 -4.52 -13.59
N LEU A 157 -1.71 -5.19 -12.88
CA LEU A 157 -1.48 -6.53 -12.34
C LEU A 157 -1.33 -7.58 -13.45
N GLU A 158 -2.10 -7.47 -14.54
CA GLU A 158 -1.95 -8.35 -15.69
C GLU A 158 -0.62 -8.08 -16.42
N GLN A 159 -0.18 -6.82 -16.54
CA GLN A 159 1.17 -6.52 -17.04
C GLN A 159 2.25 -7.11 -16.14
N ALA A 160 2.12 -6.98 -14.82
CA ALA A 160 3.06 -7.58 -13.87
C ALA A 160 3.21 -9.09 -14.07
N LYS A 161 2.10 -9.81 -14.29
CA LYS A 161 2.14 -11.25 -14.61
C LYS A 161 2.86 -11.54 -15.91
N LYS A 162 2.58 -10.76 -16.98
CA LYS A 162 3.22 -10.92 -18.30
C LYS A 162 4.75 -10.84 -18.21
N PHE A 163 5.26 -9.99 -17.32
CA PHE A 163 6.69 -9.78 -17.11
C PHE A 163 7.26 -10.54 -15.90
N GLU A 164 6.51 -11.48 -15.32
CA GLU A 164 6.92 -12.28 -14.16
C GLU A 164 7.37 -11.43 -12.95
N VAL A 165 6.73 -10.29 -12.75
CA VAL A 165 6.93 -9.43 -11.59
C VAL A 165 6.11 -9.97 -10.42
N LYS A 166 6.73 -10.14 -9.27
CA LYS A 166 6.05 -10.59 -8.06
C LYS A 166 5.17 -9.48 -7.48
N ILE A 167 3.90 -9.78 -7.26
CA ILE A 167 2.92 -8.86 -6.75
C ILE A 167 2.85 -8.98 -5.23
N VAL A 168 3.09 -7.85 -4.55
CA VAL A 168 3.00 -7.69 -3.10
C VAL A 168 1.78 -6.83 -2.81
N ILE A 169 0.81 -7.36 -2.07
CA ILE A 169 -0.37 -6.62 -1.67
C ILE A 169 -0.32 -6.37 -0.16
N ASP A 170 -0.38 -5.10 0.24
CA ASP A 170 -0.76 -4.70 1.59
C ASP A 170 -2.27 -4.47 1.59
N LEU A 171 -3.02 -5.23 2.35
CA LEU A 171 -4.48 -5.11 2.35
C LEU A 171 -4.89 -3.68 2.66
N ASN A 172 -4.32 -3.11 3.72
CA ASN A 172 -4.49 -1.72 4.13
C ASN A 172 -5.94 -1.24 4.03
N TRP A 173 -6.85 -2.03 4.63
CA TRP A 173 -8.28 -1.78 4.57
C TRP A 173 -8.65 -0.48 5.29
N ARG A 174 -9.45 0.34 4.64
CA ARG A 174 -9.98 1.58 5.19
C ARG A 174 -11.43 1.75 4.74
N GLU A 175 -12.38 1.39 5.59
CA GLU A 175 -13.82 1.39 5.28
C GLU A 175 -14.31 2.76 4.79
N VAL A 176 -13.80 3.86 5.37
CA VAL A 176 -14.18 5.22 5.01
C VAL A 176 -14.01 5.56 3.52
N PHE A 177 -13.04 4.98 2.83
CA PHE A 177 -12.84 5.19 1.39
C PHE A 177 -13.93 4.53 0.56
N TRP A 178 -14.49 3.44 1.06
CA TRP A 178 -15.55 2.70 0.38
C TRP A 178 -16.93 3.29 0.62
N ASP A 179 -17.12 3.99 1.70
CA ASP A 179 -18.39 4.65 2.04
C ASP A 179 -18.52 6.02 1.38
N HIS A 180 -17.39 6.67 1.08
CA HIS A 180 -17.35 7.96 0.39
C HIS A 180 -17.52 7.84 -1.12
N ALA A 181 -17.06 6.78 -1.73
CA ALA A 181 -17.04 6.64 -3.17
C ALA A 181 -18.46 6.78 -3.76
N SER A 182 -18.57 7.45 -4.90
CA SER A 182 -19.80 7.53 -5.72
C SER A 182 -20.43 6.15 -6.00
N PHE A 183 -19.71 5.12 -5.68
CA PHE A 183 -20.00 3.69 -5.76
C PHE A 183 -20.66 3.10 -4.52
N SER A 184 -20.62 3.78 -3.39
CA SER A 184 -21.00 3.20 -2.09
C SER A 184 -22.47 2.81 -2.01
N SER A 185 -23.35 3.55 -2.70
CA SER A 185 -24.80 3.27 -2.74
C SER A 185 -25.17 2.06 -3.61
N GLU A 186 -24.28 1.64 -4.52
CA GLU A 186 -24.59 0.60 -5.50
C GLU A 186 -23.96 -0.78 -5.20
N ILE A 187 -22.89 -0.83 -4.38
CA ILE A 187 -22.18 -2.09 -4.09
C ILE A 187 -22.43 -2.53 -2.65
N SER A 188 -23.08 -3.69 -2.50
CA SER A 188 -23.28 -4.31 -1.19
C SER A 188 -21.94 -4.64 -0.49
N LYS A 189 -21.93 -4.71 0.85
CA LYS A 189 -20.74 -5.11 1.63
C LYS A 189 -20.16 -6.45 1.15
N ALA A 190 -21.01 -7.40 0.79
CA ALA A 190 -20.59 -8.70 0.25
C ALA A 190 -19.87 -8.56 -1.11
N ALA A 191 -20.36 -7.68 -1.98
CA ALA A 191 -19.73 -7.44 -3.27
C ALA A 191 -18.36 -6.75 -3.13
N ARG A 192 -18.19 -5.84 -2.16
CA ARG A 192 -16.89 -5.23 -1.81
C ARG A 192 -15.89 -6.29 -1.35
N VAL A 193 -16.29 -7.16 -0.42
CA VAL A 193 -15.45 -8.27 0.06
C VAL A 193 -15.05 -9.20 -1.09
N ASN A 194 -15.99 -9.53 -1.97
CA ASN A 194 -15.71 -10.37 -3.14
C ASN A 194 -14.71 -9.70 -4.11
N LEU A 195 -14.85 -8.40 -4.36
CA LEU A 195 -13.91 -7.64 -5.20
C LEU A 195 -12.50 -7.66 -4.58
N ILE A 196 -12.40 -7.42 -3.28
CA ILE A 196 -11.12 -7.48 -2.56
C ILE A 196 -10.54 -8.89 -2.63
N LYS A 197 -11.30 -9.94 -2.33
CA LYS A 197 -10.81 -11.33 -2.43
C LYS A 197 -10.33 -11.67 -3.85
N LYS A 198 -11.06 -11.21 -4.89
CA LYS A 198 -10.63 -11.35 -6.29
C LYS A 198 -9.28 -10.66 -6.52
N PHE A 199 -9.11 -9.46 -5.99
CA PHE A 199 -7.85 -8.71 -6.08
C PHE A 199 -6.71 -9.42 -5.35
N LEU A 200 -6.93 -9.89 -4.13
CA LEU A 200 -5.94 -10.62 -3.34
C LEU A 200 -5.46 -11.91 -4.00
N ASN A 201 -6.26 -12.54 -4.86
CA ASN A 201 -5.84 -13.69 -5.67
C ASN A 201 -4.72 -13.38 -6.68
N HIS A 202 -4.37 -12.12 -6.90
CA HIS A 202 -3.22 -11.74 -7.71
C HIS A 202 -1.90 -11.76 -6.92
N SER A 203 -1.94 -11.73 -5.58
CA SER A 203 -0.75 -11.60 -4.74
C SER A 203 0.19 -12.82 -4.83
N ASN A 204 1.48 -12.54 -4.76
CA ASN A 204 2.53 -13.51 -4.46
C ASN A 204 2.93 -13.41 -2.97
N VAL A 205 2.83 -12.18 -2.42
CA VAL A 205 3.01 -11.89 -1.00
C VAL A 205 1.85 -11.04 -0.54
N LEU A 206 1.20 -11.42 0.53
CA LEU A 206 0.09 -10.70 1.15
C LEU A 206 0.49 -10.26 2.56
N LYS A 207 0.48 -8.97 2.80
CA LYS A 207 0.62 -8.39 4.13
C LYS A 207 -0.75 -7.96 4.65
N LEU A 208 -1.00 -8.25 5.92
CA LEU A 208 -2.24 -7.94 6.64
C LEU A 208 -1.90 -7.36 8.01
N ALA A 209 -2.74 -6.48 8.53
CA ALA A 209 -2.87 -6.30 9.96
C ALA A 209 -3.71 -7.45 10.56
N LYS A 210 -3.55 -7.73 11.83
CA LYS A 210 -4.27 -8.80 12.52
C LYS A 210 -5.79 -8.64 12.45
N GLU A 211 -6.27 -7.40 12.62
CA GLU A 211 -7.68 -7.05 12.52
C GLU A 211 -8.22 -7.30 11.10
N GLU A 212 -7.41 -7.06 10.08
CA GLU A 212 -7.76 -7.33 8.68
C GLU A 212 -7.82 -8.83 8.41
N ALA A 213 -6.90 -9.60 8.99
CA ALA A 213 -6.91 -11.06 8.89
C ALA A 213 -8.21 -11.65 9.45
N THR A 214 -8.60 -11.21 10.64
CA THR A 214 -9.88 -11.61 11.26
C THR A 214 -11.08 -11.15 10.42
N LEU A 215 -11.08 -9.91 9.93
CA LEU A 215 -12.21 -9.34 9.20
C LEU A 215 -12.47 -10.04 7.85
N PHE A 216 -11.41 -10.33 7.08
CA PHE A 216 -11.54 -10.85 5.71
C PHE A 216 -11.45 -12.36 5.60
N PHE A 217 -10.80 -13.01 6.54
CA PHE A 217 -10.52 -14.45 6.48
C PHE A 217 -11.06 -15.25 7.67
N GLU A 218 -11.56 -14.57 8.71
CA GLU A 218 -12.02 -15.19 9.96
C GLU A 218 -10.92 -16.01 10.66
N HIS A 219 -9.66 -15.70 10.35
CA HIS A 219 -8.48 -16.41 10.83
C HIS A 219 -7.30 -15.45 11.05
N GLU A 220 -6.48 -15.76 12.07
CA GLU A 220 -5.20 -15.11 12.33
C GLU A 220 -4.01 -16.03 11.98
N ASN A 221 -4.26 -17.19 11.40
CA ASN A 221 -3.21 -18.13 11.00
C ASN A 221 -2.81 -17.88 9.54
N PRO A 222 -1.55 -17.45 9.27
CA PRO A 222 -1.12 -17.07 7.93
C PRO A 222 -1.15 -18.22 6.92
N SER A 223 -0.93 -19.49 7.33
CA SER A 223 -0.99 -20.61 6.40
C SER A 223 -2.43 -20.94 5.99
N LEU A 224 -3.40 -20.81 6.89
CA LEU A 224 -4.81 -21.01 6.57
C LEU A 224 -5.34 -19.88 5.66
N ILE A 225 -4.89 -18.64 5.87
CA ILE A 225 -5.21 -17.52 4.98
C ILE A 225 -4.65 -17.77 3.58
N SER A 226 -3.41 -18.21 3.48
CA SER A 226 -2.79 -18.56 2.20
C SER A 226 -3.62 -19.61 1.45
N GLN A 227 -4.07 -20.67 2.13
CA GLN A 227 -4.88 -21.73 1.55
C GLN A 227 -6.26 -21.29 1.06
N GLN A 228 -6.82 -20.20 1.60
CA GLN A 228 -8.09 -19.62 1.14
C GLN A 228 -7.95 -18.86 -0.18
N LEU A 229 -6.74 -18.53 -0.62
CA LEU A 229 -6.47 -17.79 -1.84
C LEU A 229 -5.93 -18.71 -2.94
N PHE A 230 -6.42 -18.52 -4.16
CA PHE A 230 -6.11 -19.40 -5.30
C PHE A 230 -4.62 -19.58 -5.56
N LYS A 231 -3.83 -18.49 -5.45
CA LYS A 231 -2.38 -18.53 -5.66
C LYS A 231 -1.59 -19.04 -4.45
N GLN A 232 -2.23 -19.24 -3.32
CA GLN A 232 -1.57 -19.58 -2.05
C GLN A 232 -0.33 -18.70 -1.78
N PRO A 233 -0.53 -17.36 -1.69
CA PRO A 233 0.57 -16.43 -1.50
C PRO A 233 1.29 -16.66 -0.18
N ASP A 234 2.52 -16.18 -0.09
CA ASP A 234 3.15 -15.97 1.21
C ASP A 234 2.36 -14.92 2.00
N VAL A 235 2.14 -15.16 3.28
CA VAL A 235 1.29 -14.31 4.12
C VAL A 235 2.07 -13.83 5.34
N ILE A 236 1.97 -12.53 5.62
CA ILE A 236 2.58 -11.88 6.77
C ILE A 236 1.50 -11.10 7.52
N ILE A 237 1.37 -11.35 8.82
CA ILE A 237 0.41 -10.69 9.68
C ILE A 237 1.16 -9.88 10.73
N THR A 238 0.96 -8.57 10.71
CA THR A 238 1.50 -7.64 11.69
C THR A 238 0.46 -7.33 12.78
N ASP A 239 0.89 -7.14 14.03
CA ASP A 239 0.03 -6.89 15.19
C ASP A 239 0.64 -5.79 16.08
N GLY A 240 0.76 -4.57 15.53
CA GLY A 240 1.33 -3.43 16.25
C GLY A 240 2.72 -3.73 16.82
N LYS A 241 2.84 -3.72 18.16
CA LYS A 241 4.08 -4.05 18.88
C LYS A 241 4.28 -5.55 19.14
N ASN A 242 3.27 -6.37 18.85
CA ASN A 242 3.32 -7.80 19.08
C ASN A 242 4.14 -8.50 17.97
N PRO A 243 4.55 -9.76 18.20
CA PRO A 243 5.29 -10.53 17.21
C PRO A 243 4.56 -10.65 15.88
N VAL A 244 5.32 -10.63 14.79
CA VAL A 244 4.82 -10.85 13.43
C VAL A 244 4.68 -12.33 13.16
N SER A 245 3.50 -12.77 12.76
CA SER A 245 3.28 -14.15 12.29
C SER A 245 3.40 -14.22 10.77
N TRP A 246 3.97 -15.29 10.25
CA TRP A 246 4.22 -15.42 8.82
C TRP A 246 4.11 -16.87 8.33
N TYR A 247 3.75 -16.99 7.05
CA TYR A 247 3.85 -18.21 6.25
C TYR A 247 4.54 -17.82 4.93
N ILE A 248 5.78 -18.25 4.77
CA ILE A 248 6.65 -17.88 3.64
C ILE A 248 7.34 -19.14 3.13
N ASN A 249 7.28 -19.37 1.81
CA ASN A 249 7.91 -20.48 1.12
C ASN A 249 7.56 -21.84 1.77
N GLY A 250 6.30 -22.04 2.16
CA GLY A 250 5.81 -23.26 2.80
C GLY A 250 6.18 -23.44 4.27
N LEU A 251 6.95 -22.49 4.85
CA LEU A 251 7.34 -22.50 6.27
C LEU A 251 6.49 -21.51 7.06
N GLN A 252 6.15 -21.87 8.28
CA GLN A 252 5.38 -21.03 9.19
C GLN A 252 6.18 -20.70 10.44
N GLY A 253 6.01 -19.49 10.95
CA GLY A 253 6.65 -19.06 12.20
C GLY A 253 6.10 -17.76 12.74
N ILE A 254 6.71 -17.36 13.85
CA ILE A 254 6.45 -16.11 14.55
C ILE A 254 7.82 -15.48 14.82
N THR A 255 7.92 -14.17 14.60
CA THR A 255 9.17 -13.43 14.81
C THR A 255 8.89 -12.19 15.65
N GLU A 256 9.58 -12.07 16.76
CA GLU A 256 9.57 -10.84 17.55
C GLU A 256 10.30 -9.74 16.80
N THR A 257 9.71 -8.56 16.77
CA THR A 257 10.32 -7.36 16.21
C THR A 257 10.85 -6.49 17.36
N PRO A 258 12.03 -5.90 17.20
CA PRO A 258 12.56 -5.01 18.23
C PRO A 258 11.61 -3.84 18.47
N THR A 259 11.24 -3.64 19.72
CA THR A 259 10.41 -2.50 20.11
C THR A 259 11.32 -1.32 20.47
N SER A 260 11.06 -0.17 19.88
CA SER A 260 11.69 1.08 20.32
C SER A 260 11.26 1.40 21.75
N GLN A 261 12.22 1.84 22.60
CA GLN A 261 11.91 2.25 23.97
C GLN A 261 11.01 3.49 24.06
N LYS A 262 10.89 4.25 22.96
CA LYS A 262 10.05 5.46 22.88
C LYS A 262 9.34 5.52 21.53
N ILE A 263 8.12 5.00 21.51
CA ILE A 263 7.23 5.17 20.37
C ILE A 263 6.63 6.56 20.44
N VAL A 264 6.86 7.39 19.42
CA VAL A 264 6.31 8.74 19.31
C VAL A 264 5.01 8.70 18.52
N ASP A 265 5.01 7.95 17.43
CA ASP A 265 3.92 7.79 16.48
C ASP A 265 4.09 6.48 15.70
N THR A 266 2.99 5.81 15.41
CA THR A 266 2.96 4.55 14.65
C THR A 266 2.48 4.72 13.20
N THR A 267 2.19 5.96 12.78
CA THR A 267 1.74 6.24 11.40
C THR A 267 2.84 5.86 10.41
N GLY A 268 2.49 5.07 9.40
CA GLY A 268 3.45 4.60 8.40
C GLY A 268 4.37 3.46 8.85
N ALA A 269 4.24 2.96 10.09
CA ALA A 269 5.05 1.82 10.54
C ALA A 269 4.84 0.57 9.69
N GLY A 270 3.58 0.30 9.27
CA GLY A 270 3.27 -0.78 8.34
C GLY A 270 3.92 -0.61 6.97
N ASP A 271 3.98 0.63 6.48
CA ASP A 271 4.59 0.96 5.19
C ASP A 271 6.12 0.84 5.26
N ALA A 272 6.72 1.30 6.37
CA ALA A 272 8.15 1.15 6.62
C ALA A 272 8.55 -0.33 6.76
N PHE A 273 7.77 -1.12 7.51
CA PHE A 273 7.94 -2.57 7.59
C PHE A 273 7.91 -3.21 6.20
N LEU A 274 6.93 -2.89 5.38
CA LEU A 274 6.82 -3.46 4.03
C LEU A 274 8.01 -3.07 3.14
N ALA A 275 8.43 -1.81 3.18
CA ALA A 275 9.60 -1.35 2.45
C ALA A 275 10.89 -2.05 2.92
N GLY A 276 11.08 -2.23 4.23
CA GLY A 276 12.18 -2.99 4.82
C GLY A 276 12.19 -4.45 4.35
N LEU A 277 11.03 -5.11 4.40
CA LEU A 277 10.89 -6.47 3.92
C LEU A 277 11.31 -6.61 2.45
N ILE A 278 10.75 -5.77 1.57
CA ILE A 278 11.05 -5.79 0.13
C ILE A 278 12.53 -5.49 -0.12
N SER A 279 13.10 -4.52 0.58
CA SER A 279 14.53 -4.20 0.48
C SER A 279 15.41 -5.42 0.81
N LYS A 280 15.06 -6.14 1.88
CA LYS A 280 15.78 -7.36 2.26
C LYS A 280 15.61 -8.49 1.24
N LEU A 281 14.39 -8.69 0.73
CA LEU A 281 14.11 -9.67 -0.34
C LEU A 281 14.85 -9.37 -1.65
N ILE A 282 15.15 -8.10 -1.93
CA ILE A 282 15.94 -7.71 -3.10
C ILE A 282 17.43 -7.95 -2.84
N SER A 283 17.94 -7.52 -1.69
CA SER A 283 19.38 -7.53 -1.38
C SER A 283 19.91 -8.91 -1.02
N SER A 284 19.13 -9.73 -0.29
CA SER A 284 19.54 -11.07 0.17
C SER A 284 18.94 -12.22 -0.64
N GLY A 285 18.03 -11.92 -1.57
CA GLY A 285 17.24 -12.94 -2.28
C GLY A 285 16.02 -13.40 -1.49
N TYR A 286 15.23 -14.28 -2.11
CA TYR A 286 14.04 -14.84 -1.46
C TYR A 286 14.45 -15.91 -0.45
N PRO A 287 13.94 -15.85 0.81
CA PRO A 287 14.42 -16.74 1.86
C PRO A 287 14.01 -18.19 1.62
N SER A 288 14.92 -19.11 1.89
CA SER A 288 14.77 -20.53 1.65
C SER A 288 14.58 -21.38 2.92
N ASN A 289 14.88 -20.79 4.07
CA ASN A 289 14.80 -21.47 5.36
C ASN A 289 14.31 -20.51 6.46
N LYS A 290 13.97 -21.09 7.60
CA LYS A 290 13.36 -20.35 8.71
C LYS A 290 14.24 -19.19 9.24
N LEU A 291 15.54 -19.40 9.33
CA LEU A 291 16.46 -18.37 9.84
C LEU A 291 16.53 -17.16 8.90
N GLU A 292 16.55 -17.39 7.60
CA GLU A 292 16.53 -16.32 6.60
C GLU A 292 15.21 -15.56 6.63
N ILE A 293 14.07 -16.25 6.84
CA ILE A 293 12.76 -15.58 6.97
C ILE A 293 12.73 -14.71 8.21
N GLU A 294 13.17 -15.26 9.37
CA GLU A 294 13.23 -14.49 10.62
C GLU A 294 14.13 -13.27 10.50
N ASP A 295 15.28 -13.37 9.81
CA ASP A 295 16.17 -12.25 9.56
C ASP A 295 15.50 -11.17 8.69
N CYS A 296 14.77 -11.58 7.63
CA CYS A 296 13.99 -10.65 6.81
C CYS A 296 12.92 -9.92 7.61
N VAL A 297 12.16 -10.63 8.46
CA VAL A 297 11.09 -10.05 9.27
C VAL A 297 11.66 -9.17 10.38
N LYS A 298 12.74 -9.55 11.03
CA LYS A 298 13.44 -8.72 12.04
C LYS A 298 13.96 -7.43 11.42
N PHE A 299 14.60 -7.51 10.25
CA PHE A 299 15.07 -6.31 9.54
C PHE A 299 13.90 -5.38 9.20
N ALA A 300 12.79 -5.93 8.70
CA ALA A 300 11.59 -5.15 8.41
C ALA A 300 11.02 -4.45 9.64
N GLY A 301 11.08 -5.12 10.81
CA GLY A 301 10.58 -4.57 12.07
C GLY A 301 11.41 -3.46 12.68
N VAL A 302 12.65 -3.22 12.20
CA VAL A 302 13.51 -2.11 12.67
C VAL A 302 13.51 -0.91 11.72
N CYS A 303 12.88 -1.02 10.54
CA CYS A 303 12.72 0.07 9.60
C CYS A 303 11.59 1.01 10.00
#